data_68b5a41e37d6c3285cb93d4589a55391
#
_entry.id   68b5a41e37d6c3285cb93d4589a55391
#
_cell.length_a   1.000
_cell.length_b   1.000
_cell.length_c   1.000
_cell.angle_alpha   90.00
_cell.angle_beta   90.00
_cell.angle_gamma   90.00
#
_symmetry.space_group_name_H-M   'P 1'
#
loop_
_entity.id
_entity.type
_entity.pdbx_description
1 polymer ?
#
loop_
_entity_poly.entity_id
_entity_poly.type
_entity_poly.pdbx_seq_one_letter_code
_entity_poly.pdbx_strand_id
1 'polypeptide(L)'
;IDWYRNFSNGVKEISKIYQIPLIGGDFTKGQLNINIIVYGEPFLDKILKRSGANDGDFICISKQVGRAKKGLKDLQLGKTNSSFIDDYLRPESKIDLGKEISEIATSCIDTSDGLLADLKHILNSSNVGAEIYLDEIPFTQNIDDINAGDDYDLCFTIPENYLKDSFYIIGKVTKNKSIKLISEKGYDVEINGYKHF
;
A
#
# COMPACT_ATOMS: atom_id res chain seq x y z
N ILE A 1 -31.22 0.18 -13.75
CA ILE A 1 -30.62 -0.66 -14.83
C ILE A 1 -29.27 -0.08 -15.25
N ASP A 2 -29.15 1.23 -15.46
CA ASP A 2 -27.92 1.86 -15.96
C ASP A 2 -26.75 1.76 -14.98
N TRP A 3 -27.00 1.87 -13.67
CA TRP A 3 -26.01 1.68 -12.65
C TRP A 3 -25.37 0.27 -12.75
N TYR A 4 -26.19 -0.79 -12.82
CA TYR A 4 -25.69 -2.17 -12.96
C TYR A 4 -24.87 -2.40 -14.24
N ARG A 5 -25.31 -1.76 -15.34
CA ARG A 5 -24.56 -1.83 -16.60
C ARG A 5 -23.19 -1.17 -16.47
N ASN A 6 -23.14 0.01 -15.87
CA ASN A 6 -21.89 0.74 -15.67
C ASN A 6 -20.95 -0.01 -14.73
N PHE A 7 -21.48 -0.54 -13.61
CA PHE A 7 -20.71 -1.38 -12.70
C PHE A 7 -20.13 -2.63 -13.40
N SER A 8 -20.97 -3.35 -14.14
CA SER A 8 -20.53 -4.53 -14.89
C SER A 8 -19.49 -4.21 -15.96
N ASN A 9 -19.58 -3.04 -16.60
CA ASN A 9 -18.57 -2.59 -17.54
C ASN A 9 -17.23 -2.32 -16.84
N GLY A 10 -17.23 -1.68 -15.67
CA GLY A 10 -16.02 -1.48 -14.87
C GLY A 10 -15.37 -2.80 -14.46
N VAL A 11 -16.16 -3.75 -13.95
CA VAL A 11 -15.64 -5.10 -13.62
C VAL A 11 -15.03 -5.77 -14.83
N LYS A 12 -15.68 -5.68 -16.00
CA LYS A 12 -15.19 -6.26 -17.25
C LYS A 12 -13.90 -5.60 -17.74
N GLU A 13 -13.77 -4.29 -17.57
CA GLU A 13 -12.55 -3.54 -17.89
C GLU A 13 -11.36 -4.02 -17.05
N ILE A 14 -11.52 -4.05 -15.74
CA ILE A 14 -10.48 -4.51 -14.80
C ILE A 14 -10.12 -5.98 -15.04
N SER A 15 -11.13 -6.84 -15.24
CA SER A 15 -10.94 -8.25 -15.58
C SER A 15 -10.05 -8.44 -16.83
N LYS A 16 -10.21 -7.59 -17.84
CA LYS A 16 -9.38 -7.63 -19.05
C LYS A 16 -7.98 -7.12 -18.83
N ILE A 17 -7.82 -6.00 -18.11
CA ILE A 17 -6.51 -5.39 -17.82
C ILE A 17 -5.61 -6.37 -17.07
N TYR A 18 -6.13 -6.99 -16.02
CA TYR A 18 -5.37 -7.87 -15.15
C TYR A 18 -5.51 -9.36 -15.49
N GLN A 19 -6.27 -9.71 -16.55
CA GLN A 19 -6.53 -11.09 -16.98
C GLN A 19 -7.12 -11.97 -15.84
N ILE A 20 -7.95 -11.37 -14.98
CA ILE A 20 -8.64 -12.03 -13.87
C ILE A 20 -10.10 -12.25 -14.28
N PRO A 21 -10.52 -13.48 -14.64
CA PRO A 21 -11.90 -13.72 -15.07
C PRO A 21 -12.89 -13.63 -13.90
N LEU A 22 -14.06 -13.03 -14.17
CA LEU A 22 -15.19 -13.13 -13.26
C LEU A 22 -15.78 -14.54 -13.39
N ILE A 23 -15.69 -15.35 -12.33
CA ILE A 23 -16.12 -16.76 -12.33
C ILE A 23 -17.50 -16.98 -11.72
N GLY A 24 -18.08 -15.98 -11.09
CA GLY A 24 -19.39 -16.08 -10.46
C GLY A 24 -19.82 -14.79 -9.80
N GLY A 25 -21.02 -14.79 -9.27
CA GLY A 25 -21.60 -13.69 -8.53
C GLY A 25 -23.10 -13.80 -8.42
N ASP A 26 -23.70 -13.00 -7.54
CA ASP A 26 -25.12 -12.96 -7.29
C ASP A 26 -25.58 -11.53 -7.00
N PHE A 27 -26.87 -11.25 -7.20
CA PHE A 27 -27.51 -10.01 -6.86
C PHE A 27 -28.65 -10.26 -5.89
N THR A 28 -28.60 -9.58 -4.76
CA THR A 28 -29.68 -9.64 -3.76
C THR A 28 -30.36 -8.28 -3.61
N LYS A 29 -31.61 -8.28 -3.20
CA LYS A 29 -32.35 -7.06 -2.89
C LYS A 29 -31.96 -6.58 -1.48
N GLY A 30 -31.45 -5.36 -1.37
CA GLY A 30 -31.06 -4.77 -0.09
C GLY A 30 -30.45 -3.37 -0.23
N GLN A 31 -29.78 -2.92 0.80
CA GLN A 31 -28.91 -1.76 0.73
C GLN A 31 -27.77 -2.04 -0.24
N LEU A 32 -27.29 -1.00 -0.93
CA LEU A 32 -26.16 -1.15 -1.84
C LEU A 32 -24.91 -1.61 -1.05
N ASN A 33 -24.50 -2.84 -1.32
CA ASN A 33 -23.29 -3.44 -0.79
C ASN A 33 -22.60 -4.21 -1.92
N ILE A 34 -21.30 -4.09 -2.02
CA ILE A 34 -20.50 -4.80 -3.00
C ILE A 34 -19.43 -5.59 -2.25
N ASN A 35 -19.46 -6.91 -2.41
CA ASN A 35 -18.43 -7.79 -1.87
C ASN A 35 -17.73 -8.50 -3.03
N ILE A 36 -16.41 -8.37 -3.11
CA ILE A 36 -15.59 -9.01 -4.14
C ILE A 36 -14.64 -9.98 -3.45
N ILE A 37 -14.70 -11.25 -3.86
CA ILE A 37 -13.79 -12.29 -3.39
C ILE A 37 -12.84 -12.61 -4.54
N VAL A 38 -11.53 -12.51 -4.28
CA VAL A 38 -10.49 -12.83 -5.25
C VAL A 38 -9.75 -14.08 -4.82
N TYR A 39 -9.57 -15.00 -5.73
CA TYR A 39 -8.76 -16.21 -5.57
C TYR A 39 -7.54 -16.11 -6.47
N GLY A 40 -6.39 -16.57 -6.00
CA GLY A 40 -5.16 -16.62 -6.78
C GLY A 40 -4.22 -17.71 -6.28
N GLU A 41 -3.26 -18.04 -7.10
CA GLU A 41 -2.15 -18.92 -6.77
C GLU A 41 -0.90 -18.12 -6.48
N PRO A 42 -0.04 -18.54 -5.54
CA PRO A 42 1.19 -17.85 -5.27
C PRO A 42 2.14 -17.92 -6.46
N PHE A 43 2.83 -16.82 -6.73
CA PHE A 43 3.91 -16.82 -7.70
C PHE A 43 5.13 -17.57 -7.13
N LEU A 44 5.68 -18.51 -7.88
CA LEU A 44 6.84 -19.35 -7.48
C LEU A 44 6.65 -20.09 -6.14
N ASP A 45 5.43 -20.54 -5.83
CA ASP A 45 5.10 -21.24 -4.59
C ASP A 45 5.47 -20.46 -3.29
N LYS A 46 5.79 -19.17 -3.41
CA LYS A 46 6.13 -18.30 -2.29
C LYS A 46 5.06 -17.23 -2.07
N ILE A 47 4.49 -17.22 -0.89
CA ILE A 47 3.51 -16.21 -0.47
C ILE A 47 4.23 -15.12 0.30
N LEU A 48 4.13 -13.87 -0.16
CA LEU A 48 4.53 -12.70 0.61
C LEU A 48 3.54 -12.49 1.76
N LYS A 49 4.06 -12.47 2.98
CA LYS A 49 3.27 -12.30 4.21
C LYS A 49 3.64 -11.00 4.91
N ARG A 50 2.78 -10.55 5.80
CA ARG A 50 3.11 -9.47 6.76
C ARG A 50 4.18 -9.89 7.76
N SER A 51 4.37 -11.19 8.00
CA SER A 51 5.40 -11.75 8.88
C SER A 51 6.62 -12.21 8.08
N GLY A 52 7.81 -12.13 8.70
CA GLY A 52 9.06 -12.60 8.12
C GLY A 52 10.16 -11.55 8.02
N ALA A 53 9.89 -10.31 8.45
CA ALA A 53 10.93 -9.29 8.56
C ALA A 53 11.98 -9.70 9.60
N ASN A 54 13.26 -9.52 9.28
CA ASN A 54 14.38 -9.88 10.12
C ASN A 54 15.19 -8.65 10.54
N ASP A 55 15.88 -8.75 11.68
CA ASP A 55 16.84 -7.74 12.11
C ASP A 55 17.87 -7.46 11.01
N GLY A 56 18.04 -6.20 10.67
CA GLY A 56 18.95 -5.76 9.62
C GLY A 56 18.32 -5.61 8.23
N ASP A 57 17.11 -6.11 7.99
CA ASP A 57 16.40 -5.87 6.74
C ASP A 57 16.12 -4.37 6.54
N PHE A 58 16.18 -3.92 5.29
CA PHE A 58 15.77 -2.57 4.92
C PHE A 58 14.27 -2.52 4.68
N ILE A 59 13.65 -1.42 5.11
CA ILE A 59 12.24 -1.13 4.90
C ILE A 59 12.13 -0.26 3.66
N CYS A 60 11.35 -0.72 2.68
CA CYS A 60 11.21 -0.07 1.39
C CYS A 60 9.75 0.20 1.04
N ILE A 61 9.54 1.25 0.25
CA ILE A 61 8.27 1.55 -0.41
C ILE A 61 8.49 1.77 -1.91
N SER A 62 7.45 1.54 -2.70
CA SER A 62 7.53 1.60 -4.16
C SER A 62 7.25 2.98 -4.74
N LYS A 63 6.49 3.82 -4.05
CA LYS A 63 6.09 5.15 -4.52
C LYS A 63 6.00 6.16 -3.38
N GLN A 64 5.84 7.41 -3.77
CA GLN A 64 5.55 8.54 -2.91
C GLN A 64 4.19 8.38 -2.22
N VAL A 65 4.12 8.64 -0.91
CA VAL A 65 2.90 8.56 -0.10
C VAL A 65 2.03 9.82 -0.19
N GLY A 66 0.73 9.67 0.12
CA GLY A 66 -0.24 10.76 0.14
C GLY A 66 -0.81 11.14 -1.23
N ARG A 67 -0.60 10.31 -2.24
CA ARG A 67 -1.08 10.54 -3.61
C ARG A 67 -2.61 10.49 -3.67
N ALA A 68 -3.22 9.46 -3.08
CA ALA A 68 -4.67 9.33 -3.02
C ALA A 68 -5.33 10.48 -2.22
N LYS A 69 -4.77 10.85 -1.06
CA LYS A 69 -5.21 12.03 -0.28
C LYS A 69 -5.19 13.31 -1.12
N LYS A 70 -4.12 13.51 -1.90
CA LYS A 70 -4.02 14.65 -2.81
C LYS A 70 -5.08 14.60 -3.90
N GLY A 71 -5.32 13.42 -4.47
CA GLY A 71 -6.35 13.18 -5.48
C GLY A 71 -7.75 13.50 -4.98
N LEU A 72 -8.10 13.00 -3.78
CA LEU A 72 -9.37 13.31 -3.13
C LEU A 72 -9.54 14.82 -2.90
N LYS A 73 -8.51 15.50 -2.39
CA LYS A 73 -8.52 16.95 -2.19
C LYS A 73 -8.73 17.71 -3.50
N ASP A 74 -8.03 17.31 -4.56
CA ASP A 74 -8.16 17.95 -5.87
C ASP A 74 -9.56 17.75 -6.47
N LEU A 75 -10.14 16.56 -6.30
CA LEU A 75 -11.52 16.25 -6.69
C LEU A 75 -12.52 17.11 -5.93
N GLN A 76 -12.38 17.24 -4.61
CA GLN A 76 -13.25 18.10 -3.77
C GLN A 76 -13.16 19.59 -4.16
N LEU A 77 -11.99 20.02 -4.65
CA LEU A 77 -11.80 21.38 -5.17
C LEU A 77 -12.29 21.57 -6.62
N GLY A 78 -12.91 20.54 -7.23
CA GLY A 78 -13.45 20.60 -8.59
C GLY A 78 -12.37 20.62 -9.68
N LYS A 79 -11.14 20.21 -9.38
CA LYS A 79 -10.09 20.08 -10.40
C LYS A 79 -10.37 18.87 -11.29
N THR A 80 -10.07 19.00 -12.58
CA THR A 80 -10.28 17.93 -13.56
C THR A 80 -8.99 17.43 -14.20
N ASN A 81 -7.89 18.18 -14.07
CA ASN A 81 -6.62 17.92 -14.75
C ASN A 81 -5.49 17.54 -13.76
N SER A 82 -5.80 16.80 -12.70
CA SER A 82 -4.81 16.31 -11.75
C SER A 82 -4.64 14.81 -11.91
N SER A 83 -3.40 14.34 -12.17
CA SER A 83 -3.08 12.92 -12.22
C SER A 83 -3.32 12.21 -10.88
N PHE A 84 -3.27 12.94 -9.77
CA PHE A 84 -3.57 12.40 -8.45
C PHE A 84 -5.02 11.96 -8.28
N ILE A 85 -5.96 12.51 -9.08
CA ILE A 85 -7.37 12.07 -9.05
C ILE A 85 -7.49 10.60 -9.48
N ASP A 86 -6.70 10.17 -10.48
CA ASP A 86 -6.68 8.78 -10.90
C ASP A 86 -6.04 7.88 -9.83
N ASP A 87 -5.02 8.33 -9.11
CA ASP A 87 -4.46 7.58 -7.97
C ASP A 87 -5.51 7.30 -6.88
N TYR A 88 -6.47 8.22 -6.67
CA TYR A 88 -7.56 8.03 -5.71
C TYR A 88 -8.72 7.18 -6.27
N LEU A 89 -9.17 7.46 -7.50
CA LEU A 89 -10.36 6.81 -8.07
C LEU A 89 -10.08 5.45 -8.69
N ARG A 90 -8.84 5.21 -9.13
CA ARG A 90 -8.41 4.03 -9.90
C ARG A 90 -7.02 3.57 -9.48
N PRO A 91 -6.82 3.21 -8.21
CA PRO A 91 -5.51 2.75 -7.75
C PRO A 91 -5.02 1.58 -8.63
N GLU A 92 -3.77 1.66 -9.03
CA GLU A 92 -3.13 0.65 -9.85
C GLU A 92 -2.79 -0.59 -9.01
N SER A 93 -3.15 -1.78 -9.50
CA SER A 93 -2.74 -3.03 -8.85
C SER A 93 -1.22 -3.24 -8.93
N LYS A 94 -0.61 -3.67 -7.83
CA LYS A 94 0.84 -3.89 -7.71
C LYS A 94 1.24 -5.37 -7.95
N ILE A 95 0.49 -6.10 -8.76
CA ILE A 95 0.75 -7.52 -9.06
C ILE A 95 2.16 -7.72 -9.63
N ASP A 96 2.59 -6.88 -10.56
CA ASP A 96 3.90 -7.04 -11.20
C ASP A 96 5.05 -6.73 -10.24
N LEU A 97 4.92 -5.68 -9.43
CA LEU A 97 5.86 -5.42 -8.34
C LEU A 97 5.86 -6.56 -7.32
N GLY A 98 4.68 -7.06 -6.93
CA GLY A 98 4.55 -8.20 -6.04
C GLY A 98 5.30 -9.44 -6.55
N LYS A 99 5.23 -9.72 -7.86
CA LYS A 99 6.02 -10.78 -8.50
C LYS A 99 7.52 -10.48 -8.44
N GLU A 100 7.92 -9.26 -8.78
CA GLU A 100 9.33 -8.84 -8.76
C GLU A 100 9.98 -9.02 -7.38
N ILE A 101 9.28 -8.63 -6.32
CA ILE A 101 9.81 -8.72 -4.96
C ILE A 101 9.56 -10.07 -4.28
N SER A 102 8.78 -10.97 -4.89
CA SER A 102 8.37 -12.24 -4.26
C SER A 102 9.55 -13.13 -3.85
N GLU A 103 10.64 -13.09 -4.59
CA GLU A 103 11.85 -13.89 -4.28
C GLU A 103 12.75 -13.24 -3.24
N ILE A 104 12.74 -11.91 -3.15
CA ILE A 104 13.70 -11.13 -2.37
C ILE A 104 13.13 -10.55 -1.09
N ALA A 105 11.82 -10.23 -1.05
CA ALA A 105 11.20 -9.67 0.13
C ALA A 105 11.01 -10.71 1.23
N THR A 106 11.25 -10.28 2.46
CA THR A 106 11.05 -11.07 3.68
C THR A 106 9.65 -10.88 4.25
N SER A 107 9.07 -9.68 4.07
CA SER A 107 7.67 -9.38 4.39
C SER A 107 7.12 -8.31 3.46
N CYS A 108 5.77 -8.22 3.38
CA CYS A 108 5.10 -7.23 2.53
C CYS A 108 3.68 -6.95 3.03
N ILE A 109 3.23 -5.71 2.84
CA ILE A 109 1.86 -5.23 3.06
C ILE A 109 1.54 -4.14 2.03
N ASP A 110 0.28 -3.97 1.69
CA ASP A 110 -0.21 -2.78 0.99
C ASP A 110 -0.45 -1.63 1.98
N THR A 111 -0.33 -0.38 1.50
CA THR A 111 -0.59 0.81 2.31
C THR A 111 -2.03 1.27 2.13
N SER A 112 -2.91 0.85 3.03
CA SER A 112 -4.35 1.14 3.02
C SER A 112 -4.77 2.14 4.08
N ASP A 113 -4.20 2.05 5.28
CA ASP A 113 -4.58 2.87 6.43
C ASP A 113 -3.56 3.99 6.72
N GLY A 114 -2.43 3.97 6.04
CA GLY A 114 -1.31 4.89 6.19
C GLY A 114 0.00 4.14 6.43
N LEU A 115 1.08 4.65 5.84
CA LEU A 115 2.36 3.96 5.79
C LEU A 115 2.85 3.44 7.16
N LEU A 116 2.84 4.30 8.19
CA LEU A 116 3.36 3.91 9.51
C LEU A 116 2.44 2.92 10.25
N ALA A 117 1.13 3.03 10.05
CA ALA A 117 0.16 2.10 10.62
C ALA A 117 0.30 0.71 9.99
N ASP A 118 0.40 0.65 8.66
CA ASP A 118 0.55 -0.60 7.92
C ASP A 118 1.91 -1.26 8.18
N LEU A 119 3.00 -0.47 8.20
CA LEU A 119 4.32 -0.97 8.60
C LEU A 119 4.32 -1.58 10.01
N LYS A 120 3.59 -0.97 10.95
CA LYS A 120 3.45 -1.53 12.31
C LYS A 120 2.84 -2.92 12.31
N HIS A 121 1.97 -3.26 11.35
CA HIS A 121 1.46 -4.62 11.17
C HIS A 121 2.57 -5.62 10.78
N ILE A 122 3.48 -5.22 9.87
CA ILE A 122 4.67 -6.03 9.55
C ILE A 122 5.52 -6.27 10.80
N LEU A 123 5.87 -5.19 11.50
CA LEU A 123 6.76 -5.26 12.67
C LEU A 123 6.18 -6.14 13.78
N ASN A 124 4.89 -5.95 14.08
CA ASN A 124 4.19 -6.77 15.08
C ASN A 124 4.12 -8.24 14.66
N SER A 125 3.77 -8.53 13.40
CA SER A 125 3.65 -9.90 12.88
C SER A 125 4.99 -10.63 12.82
N SER A 126 6.08 -9.86 12.69
CA SER A 126 7.46 -10.37 12.66
C SER A 126 8.15 -10.35 14.03
N ASN A 127 7.52 -9.74 15.06
CA ASN A 127 8.04 -9.60 16.41
C ASN A 127 9.37 -8.84 16.48
N VAL A 128 9.50 -7.78 15.70
CA VAL A 128 10.66 -6.89 15.56
C VAL A 128 10.27 -5.43 15.74
N GLY A 129 11.26 -4.52 15.76
CA GLY A 129 11.06 -3.07 15.70
C GLY A 129 11.70 -2.45 14.48
N ALA A 130 11.80 -1.13 14.45
CA ALA A 130 12.40 -0.42 13.34
C ALA A 130 12.98 0.95 13.73
N GLU A 131 13.95 1.38 12.95
CA GLU A 131 14.36 2.78 12.82
C GLU A 131 13.82 3.29 11.48
N ILE A 132 12.99 4.34 11.53
CA ILE A 132 12.31 4.94 10.36
C ILE A 132 12.93 6.29 10.09
N TYR A 133 13.43 6.51 8.90
CA TYR A 133 14.09 7.75 8.45
C TYR A 133 13.05 8.65 7.80
N LEU A 134 12.43 9.53 8.58
CA LEU A 134 11.34 10.40 8.10
C LEU A 134 11.77 11.29 6.94
N ASP A 135 13.04 11.68 6.89
CA ASP A 135 13.59 12.54 5.85
C ASP A 135 13.72 11.86 4.49
N GLU A 136 13.72 10.51 4.48
CA GLU A 136 13.84 9.67 3.29
C GLU A 136 12.47 9.21 2.74
N ILE A 137 11.39 9.46 3.48
CA ILE A 137 10.05 9.12 3.01
C ILE A 137 9.60 10.16 1.97
N PRO A 138 9.41 9.79 0.70
CA PRO A 138 8.86 10.70 -0.29
C PRO A 138 7.36 10.92 -0.02
N PHE A 139 6.96 12.15 0.21
CA PHE A 139 5.55 12.53 0.42
C PHE A 139 5.09 13.57 -0.60
N THR A 140 3.78 13.64 -0.83
CA THR A 140 3.19 14.43 -1.92
C THR A 140 3.12 15.92 -1.59
N GLN A 141 2.70 16.29 -0.37
CA GLN A 141 2.51 17.70 0.03
C GLN A 141 3.31 18.06 1.29
N ASN A 142 3.16 17.28 2.35
CA ASN A 142 3.83 17.51 3.62
C ASN A 142 4.00 16.17 4.37
N ILE A 143 4.72 16.21 5.49
CA ILE A 143 5.04 15.01 6.26
C ILE A 143 3.80 14.28 6.80
N ASP A 144 2.69 14.95 7.03
CA ASP A 144 1.45 14.31 7.49
C ASP A 144 0.82 13.37 6.46
N ASP A 145 1.30 13.42 5.22
CA ASP A 145 0.87 12.51 4.15
C ASP A 145 1.30 11.06 4.41
N ILE A 146 2.29 10.82 5.26
CA ILE A 146 2.72 9.46 5.64
C ILE A 146 1.66 8.67 6.42
N ASN A 147 0.70 9.37 7.05
CA ASN A 147 -0.45 8.79 7.73
C ASN A 147 -1.71 8.78 6.86
N ALA A 148 -1.61 9.17 5.59
CA ALA A 148 -2.72 9.10 4.66
C ALA A 148 -2.94 7.66 4.17
N GLY A 149 -4.19 7.25 4.14
CA GLY A 149 -4.59 5.96 3.57
C GLY A 149 -4.86 6.03 2.07
N ASP A 150 -5.39 4.93 1.54
CA ASP A 150 -5.85 4.73 0.16
C ASP A 150 -4.78 4.77 -0.95
N ASP A 151 -3.49 4.81 -0.61
CA ASP A 151 -2.42 4.80 -1.63
C ASP A 151 -2.28 3.43 -2.34
N TYR A 152 -2.57 2.33 -1.63
CA TYR A 152 -2.50 0.95 -2.13
C TYR A 152 -1.18 0.59 -2.82
N ASP A 153 -0.09 1.19 -2.35
CA ASP A 153 1.27 0.83 -2.74
C ASP A 153 1.84 -0.25 -1.82
N LEU A 154 3.01 -0.81 -2.17
CA LEU A 154 3.62 -1.85 -1.34
C LEU A 154 4.66 -1.26 -0.40
N CYS A 155 4.54 -1.61 0.90
CA CYS A 155 5.58 -1.49 1.90
C CYS A 155 6.12 -2.89 2.19
N PHE A 156 7.44 -3.06 2.12
CA PHE A 156 8.06 -4.37 2.23
C PHE A 156 9.45 -4.30 2.86
N THR A 157 9.94 -5.44 3.33
CA THR A 157 11.29 -5.55 3.90
C THR A 157 12.14 -6.48 3.04
N ILE A 158 13.42 -6.11 2.85
CA ILE A 158 14.39 -6.89 2.07
C ILE A 158 15.77 -6.87 2.72
N PRO A 159 16.57 -7.95 2.58
CA PRO A 159 17.98 -7.94 2.93
C PRO A 159 18.80 -6.97 2.05
N GLU A 160 19.89 -6.46 2.58
CA GLU A 160 20.74 -5.43 1.95
C GLU A 160 21.22 -5.80 0.53
N ASN A 161 21.56 -7.06 0.30
CA ASN A 161 22.05 -7.55 -0.98
C ASN A 161 21.01 -7.53 -2.13
N TYR A 162 19.75 -7.24 -1.82
CA TYR A 162 18.65 -7.14 -2.81
C TYR A 162 18.14 -5.71 -3.01
N LEU A 163 18.79 -4.71 -2.40
CA LEU A 163 18.42 -3.30 -2.60
C LEU A 163 18.54 -2.90 -4.07
N LYS A 164 17.60 -2.11 -4.55
CA LYS A 164 17.57 -1.55 -5.91
C LYS A 164 17.33 -0.04 -5.85
N ASP A 165 17.90 0.69 -6.79
CA ASP A 165 17.73 2.15 -6.91
C ASP A 165 16.26 2.57 -7.15
N SER A 166 15.42 1.63 -7.62
CA SER A 166 13.99 1.86 -7.84
C SER A 166 13.14 1.86 -6.57
N PHE A 167 13.71 1.46 -5.43
CA PHE A 167 13.00 1.42 -4.15
C PHE A 167 13.40 2.60 -3.26
N TYR A 168 12.41 3.21 -2.62
CA TYR A 168 12.68 4.19 -1.58
C TYR A 168 12.97 3.48 -0.27
N ILE A 169 14.19 3.59 0.22
CA ILE A 169 14.60 3.04 1.51
C ILE A 169 14.19 4.04 2.58
N ILE A 170 13.26 3.65 3.44
CA ILE A 170 12.67 4.53 4.46
C ILE A 170 13.05 4.14 5.89
N GLY A 171 13.82 3.08 6.08
CA GLY A 171 14.21 2.63 7.40
C GLY A 171 14.89 1.28 7.42
N LYS A 172 15.14 0.79 8.63
CA LYS A 172 15.79 -0.48 8.90
C LYS A 172 15.08 -1.23 10.03
N VAL A 173 14.88 -2.52 9.86
CA VAL A 173 14.33 -3.41 10.89
C VAL A 173 15.36 -3.62 11.98
N THR A 174 14.90 -3.61 13.23
CA THR A 174 15.76 -3.81 14.42
C THR A 174 15.23 -4.92 15.31
N LYS A 175 16.13 -5.62 15.98
CA LYS A 175 15.78 -6.65 16.96
C LYS A 175 15.00 -6.10 18.16
N ASN A 176 15.24 -4.85 18.53
CA ASN A 176 14.50 -4.17 19.58
C ASN A 176 13.10 -3.83 19.07
N LYS A 177 12.05 -4.29 19.76
CA LYS A 177 10.64 -4.14 19.35
C LYS A 177 10.10 -2.70 19.37
N SER A 178 10.93 -1.71 19.67
CA SER A 178 10.55 -0.31 19.61
C SER A 178 10.59 0.22 18.17
N ILE A 179 9.68 1.13 17.86
CA ILE A 179 9.74 1.92 16.63
C ILE A 179 10.33 3.27 16.99
N LYS A 180 11.42 3.64 16.33
CA LYS A 180 12.05 4.96 16.46
C LYS A 180 11.85 5.73 15.16
N LEU A 181 11.30 6.92 15.27
CA LEU A 181 11.22 7.89 14.16
C LEU A 181 12.44 8.80 14.25
N ILE A 182 13.19 8.91 13.17
CA ILE A 182 14.45 9.66 13.08
C ILE A 182 14.27 10.73 12.02
N SER A 183 14.59 11.98 12.37
CA SER A 183 14.58 13.12 11.43
C SER A 183 15.66 14.12 11.80
N GLU A 184 16.50 14.49 10.83
CA GLU A 184 17.45 15.60 10.93
C GLU A 184 16.76 16.93 10.60
N LYS A 185 15.70 16.91 9.78
CA LYS A 185 14.89 18.10 9.43
C LYS A 185 13.91 18.49 10.54
N GLY A 186 13.82 17.70 11.62
CA GLY A 186 12.97 17.99 12.77
C GLY A 186 11.49 17.68 12.55
N TYR A 187 11.17 16.73 11.68
CA TYR A 187 9.82 16.23 11.56
C TYR A 187 9.41 15.49 12.84
N ASP A 188 8.21 15.81 13.33
CA ASP A 188 7.57 15.14 14.46
C ASP A 188 6.23 14.60 14.00
N VAL A 189 6.05 13.29 14.08
CA VAL A 189 4.87 12.60 13.54
C VAL A 189 4.43 11.52 14.51
N GLU A 190 3.15 11.45 14.77
CA GLU A 190 2.56 10.33 15.48
C GLU A 190 2.30 9.16 14.53
N ILE A 191 2.44 7.93 15.03
CA ILE A 191 2.06 6.72 14.29
C ILE A 191 0.54 6.58 14.37
N ASN A 192 -0.13 7.16 13.42
CA ASN A 192 -1.57 7.13 13.27
C ASN A 192 -1.95 6.44 11.96
N GLY A 193 -3.16 5.89 11.90
CA GLY A 193 -3.75 5.34 10.69
C GLY A 193 -5.24 5.66 10.67
N TYR A 194 -5.87 5.40 9.54
CA TYR A 194 -7.32 5.54 9.42
C TYR A 194 -8.02 4.63 10.44
N LYS A 195 -9.03 5.16 11.12
CA LYS A 195 -9.86 4.41 12.06
C LYS A 195 -11.27 4.33 11.50
N HIS A 196 -11.76 3.13 11.26
CA HIS A 196 -13.11 2.88 10.76
C HIS A 196 -14.21 3.20 11.79
N PHE A 197 -13.87 3.22 13.10
CA PHE A 197 -14.81 3.46 14.21
C PHE A 197 -14.11 4.17 15.38
#